data_d83132fe52c2c74cd2bd3f576a03df75
#
_entry.id   d83132fe52c2c74cd2bd3f576a03df75
#
_cell.length_a   1.000
_cell.length_b   1.000
_cell.length_c   1.000
_cell.angle_alpha   90.00
_cell.angle_beta   90.00
_cell.angle_gamma   90.00
#
_symmetry.space_group_name_H-M   'P 1'
#
loop_
_entity.id
_entity.type
_entity.pdbx_description
1 polymer ?
#
loop_
_entity_poly.entity_id
_entity_poly.type
_entity_poly.pdbx_seq_one_letter_code
_entity_poly.pdbx_strand_id
1 'polypeptide(L)'
;TTEIYTLSLHDALPISGPLNKGLYGKALSKKIWDLKVINIRDSAEDKHKTVDDTPFGGGNGMLLKPDVLAKSIDQNINIGERIFYLSPKGKKFDQKIAKDLVKEKYINLICGHFEGIDERILSTRNIEEISIGDFILSGGETAAFVMIDSILRLLPGVIGNEMSKKDESFENSLLEYPQYTKPLIWDKKSVPDVLLSGDHAKIKDWRLSQSEAITRDRR
;
A
#
# COMPACT_ATOMS: atom_id res chain seq x y z
N THR A 1 -5.59 17.73 2.08
CA THR A 1 -5.86 16.64 1.11
C THR A 1 -4.55 15.95 0.79
N THR A 2 -4.49 14.64 0.95
CA THR A 2 -3.35 13.83 0.50
C THR A 2 -3.54 13.48 -0.96
N GLU A 3 -2.55 13.74 -1.79
CA GLU A 3 -2.58 13.46 -3.22
C GLU A 3 -1.70 12.25 -3.52
N ILE A 4 -2.25 11.26 -4.20
CA ILE A 4 -1.53 10.04 -4.58
C ILE A 4 -1.37 10.01 -6.10
N TYR A 5 -0.12 9.92 -6.54
CA TYR A 5 0.24 9.81 -7.95
C TYR A 5 0.73 8.39 -8.23
N THR A 6 0.22 7.78 -9.27
CA THR A 6 0.68 6.46 -9.73
C THR A 6 1.16 6.56 -11.16
N LEU A 7 2.42 6.19 -11.40
CA LEU A 7 2.99 6.05 -12.73
C LEU A 7 2.94 4.58 -13.12
N SER A 8 2.16 4.26 -14.13
CA SER A 8 1.96 2.88 -14.59
C SER A 8 1.74 2.84 -16.10
N LEU A 9 1.70 1.62 -16.66
CA LEU A 9 1.24 1.40 -18.03
C LEU A 9 -0.29 1.21 -18.02
N HIS A 10 -1.02 2.07 -18.72
CA HIS A 10 -2.50 2.04 -18.74
C HIS A 10 -3.08 0.74 -19.30
N ASP A 11 -2.30 -0.03 -20.05
CA ASP A 11 -2.69 -1.33 -20.60
C ASP A 11 -2.70 -2.44 -19.53
N ALA A 12 -2.15 -2.13 -18.34
CA ALA A 12 -2.17 -2.99 -17.16
C ALA A 12 -3.46 -2.83 -16.35
N LEU A 13 -3.46 -3.27 -15.10
CA LEU A 13 -4.61 -3.15 -14.21
C LEU A 13 -5.00 -1.67 -13.98
N PRO A 14 -6.24 -1.24 -14.26
CA PRO A 14 -6.65 0.14 -14.01
C PRO A 14 -6.74 0.43 -12.50
N ILE A 15 -5.72 1.11 -11.98
CA ILE A 15 -5.61 1.44 -10.54
C ILE A 15 -6.83 2.22 -10.03
N SER A 16 -7.43 3.07 -10.85
CA SER A 16 -8.57 3.88 -10.46
C SER A 16 -9.85 3.09 -10.15
N GLY A 17 -10.04 1.93 -10.78
CA GLY A 17 -11.29 1.17 -10.71
C GLY A 17 -11.76 0.82 -9.28
N PRO A 18 -11.01 0.02 -8.51
CA PRO A 18 -11.35 -0.34 -7.14
C PRO A 18 -11.37 0.85 -6.18
N LEU A 19 -10.46 1.81 -6.36
CA LEU A 19 -10.32 2.97 -5.48
C LEU A 19 -11.46 3.98 -5.61
N ASN A 20 -12.22 3.95 -6.71
CA ASN A 20 -13.40 4.78 -6.91
C ASN A 20 -14.67 4.20 -6.25
N LYS A 21 -14.58 3.08 -5.56
CA LYS A 21 -15.71 2.39 -4.93
C LYS A 21 -15.57 2.33 -3.41
N GLY A 22 -16.67 1.95 -2.75
CA GLY A 22 -16.68 1.70 -1.32
C GLY A 22 -16.22 2.89 -0.46
N LEU A 23 -15.38 2.59 0.51
CA LEU A 23 -14.86 3.55 1.49
C LEU A 23 -13.99 4.63 0.84
N TYR A 24 -13.07 4.22 -0.03
CA TYR A 24 -12.10 5.11 -0.67
C TYR A 24 -12.75 6.03 -1.70
N GLY A 25 -13.71 5.54 -2.48
CA GLY A 25 -14.48 6.36 -3.41
C GLY A 25 -15.32 7.42 -2.71
N LYS A 26 -15.89 7.11 -1.53
CA LYS A 26 -16.58 8.09 -0.68
C LYS A 26 -15.61 9.16 -0.14
N ALA A 27 -14.42 8.76 0.27
CA ALA A 27 -13.38 9.68 0.74
C ALA A 27 -12.85 10.57 -0.39
N LEU A 28 -12.69 10.02 -1.59
CA LEU A 28 -12.33 10.75 -2.81
C LEU A 28 -13.38 11.81 -3.17
N SER A 29 -14.66 11.44 -3.17
CA SER A 29 -15.76 12.39 -3.44
C SER A 29 -15.85 13.53 -2.42
N LYS A 30 -15.39 13.29 -1.19
CA LYS A 30 -15.28 14.31 -0.12
C LYS A 30 -13.97 15.09 -0.16
N LYS A 31 -13.10 14.84 -1.13
CA LYS A 31 -11.79 15.48 -1.27
C LYS A 31 -10.89 15.33 -0.04
N ILE A 32 -11.00 14.20 0.66
CA ILE A 32 -10.09 13.85 1.76
C ILE A 32 -8.74 13.44 1.18
N TRP A 33 -8.75 12.76 0.05
CA TRP A 33 -7.58 12.41 -0.76
C TRP A 33 -7.88 12.58 -2.24
N ASP A 34 -6.86 12.52 -3.08
CA ASP A 34 -7.00 12.57 -4.53
C ASP A 34 -6.07 11.54 -5.18
N LEU A 35 -6.41 11.12 -6.40
CA LEU A 35 -5.66 10.15 -7.19
C LEU A 35 -5.39 10.68 -8.58
N LYS A 36 -4.11 10.77 -8.95
CA LYS A 36 -3.67 11.03 -10.32
C LYS A 36 -2.98 9.80 -10.88
N VAL A 37 -3.56 9.21 -11.90
CA VAL A 37 -2.95 8.11 -12.65
C VAL A 37 -2.24 8.67 -13.88
N ILE A 38 -0.95 8.36 -14.02
CA ILE A 38 -0.08 8.84 -15.08
C ILE A 38 0.34 7.65 -15.92
N ASN A 39 0.06 7.72 -17.22
CA ASN A 39 0.53 6.71 -18.15
C ASN A 39 1.97 7.04 -18.58
N ILE A 40 2.92 6.19 -18.20
CA ILE A 40 4.34 6.35 -18.58
C ILE A 40 4.50 6.43 -20.10
N ARG A 41 3.68 5.73 -20.86
CA ARG A 41 3.69 5.68 -22.32
C ARG A 41 3.47 7.06 -22.97
N ASP A 42 2.78 7.98 -22.29
CA ASP A 42 2.53 9.33 -22.80
C ASP A 42 3.83 10.17 -22.88
N SER A 43 4.85 9.78 -22.13
CA SER A 43 6.16 10.45 -22.13
C SER A 43 7.12 9.92 -23.21
N ALA A 44 6.77 8.84 -23.92
CA ALA A 44 7.56 8.31 -25.02
C ALA A 44 7.42 9.21 -26.27
N GLU A 45 8.55 9.51 -26.94
CA GLU A 45 8.60 10.44 -28.08
C GLU A 45 8.49 9.75 -29.43
N ASP A 46 8.83 8.46 -29.48
CA ASP A 46 8.78 7.68 -30.70
C ASP A 46 7.35 7.41 -31.18
N LYS A 47 7.19 7.16 -32.46
CA LYS A 47 5.89 6.89 -33.12
C LYS A 47 5.11 5.73 -32.47
N HIS A 48 5.82 4.74 -31.96
CA HIS A 48 5.24 3.52 -31.39
C HIS A 48 5.02 3.62 -29.87
N LYS A 49 5.38 4.74 -29.25
CA LYS A 49 5.27 4.94 -27.80
C LYS A 49 5.96 3.83 -27.00
N THR A 50 7.19 3.49 -27.41
CA THR A 50 8.00 2.41 -26.84
C THR A 50 8.49 2.80 -25.44
N VAL A 51 8.17 2.00 -24.45
CA VAL A 51 8.48 2.28 -23.02
C VAL A 51 9.52 1.33 -22.44
N ASP A 52 9.84 0.26 -23.15
CA ASP A 52 10.68 -0.85 -22.69
C ASP A 52 11.69 -1.25 -23.75
N ASP A 53 12.76 -1.93 -23.34
CA ASP A 53 13.78 -2.47 -24.22
C ASP A 53 14.48 -3.68 -23.56
N THR A 54 15.25 -4.42 -24.35
CA THR A 54 16.02 -5.58 -23.89
C THR A 54 17.13 -5.16 -22.92
N PRO A 55 17.38 -5.94 -21.84
CA PRO A 55 18.45 -5.62 -20.91
C PRO A 55 19.85 -5.80 -21.53
N PHE A 56 20.78 -4.92 -21.19
CA PHE A 56 22.19 -5.13 -21.51
C PHE A 56 22.71 -6.40 -20.80
N GLY A 57 23.54 -7.15 -21.47
CA GLY A 57 24.05 -8.42 -20.96
C GLY A 57 23.20 -9.64 -21.36
N GLY A 58 22.08 -9.40 -22.03
CA GLY A 58 21.14 -10.45 -22.42
C GLY A 58 20.22 -10.87 -21.28
N GLY A 59 19.37 -11.85 -21.52
CA GLY A 59 18.35 -12.35 -20.61
C GLY A 59 16.98 -12.36 -21.27
N ASN A 60 16.02 -13.02 -20.59
CA ASN A 60 14.63 -13.01 -21.01
C ASN A 60 13.92 -11.80 -20.40
N GLY A 61 13.00 -11.22 -21.15
CA GLY A 61 12.17 -10.10 -20.69
C GLY A 61 12.69 -8.74 -21.10
N MET A 62 12.05 -7.70 -20.60
CA MET A 62 12.24 -6.30 -20.97
C MET A 62 12.41 -5.44 -19.72
N LEU A 63 13.02 -4.28 -19.84
CA LEU A 63 13.11 -3.26 -18.78
C LEU A 63 12.43 -1.97 -19.22
N LEU A 64 11.78 -1.29 -18.33
CA LEU A 64 11.30 0.07 -18.58
C LEU A 64 12.49 1.00 -18.84
N LYS A 65 12.41 1.74 -19.93
CA LYS A 65 13.48 2.64 -20.39
C LYS A 65 13.65 3.81 -19.43
N PRO A 66 14.90 4.13 -19.04
CA PRO A 66 15.18 5.20 -18.08
C PRO A 66 14.82 6.60 -18.57
N ASP A 67 15.00 6.87 -19.86
CA ASP A 67 14.69 8.16 -20.48
C ASP A 67 13.18 8.46 -20.47
N VAL A 68 12.36 7.48 -20.82
CA VAL A 68 10.89 7.62 -20.80
C VAL A 68 10.36 7.77 -19.39
N LEU A 69 10.84 6.93 -18.45
CA LEU A 69 10.42 6.99 -17.07
C LEU A 69 10.89 8.29 -16.39
N ALA A 70 12.14 8.71 -16.61
CA ALA A 70 12.65 9.98 -16.11
C ALA A 70 11.81 11.16 -16.60
N LYS A 71 11.49 11.21 -17.89
CA LYS A 71 10.64 12.26 -18.45
C LYS A 71 9.25 12.27 -17.83
N SER A 72 8.65 11.09 -17.62
CA SER A 72 7.35 10.97 -16.96
C SER A 72 7.38 11.51 -15.53
N ILE A 73 8.44 11.20 -14.77
CA ILE A 73 8.66 11.73 -13.43
C ILE A 73 8.81 13.25 -13.47
N ASP A 74 9.74 13.76 -14.28
CA ASP A 74 10.07 15.19 -14.34
C ASP A 74 8.90 16.07 -14.78
N GLN A 75 7.96 15.54 -15.55
CA GLN A 75 6.76 16.25 -15.98
C GLN A 75 5.63 16.26 -14.96
N ASN A 76 5.59 15.33 -14.03
CA ASN A 76 4.43 15.11 -13.18
C ASN A 76 4.70 15.22 -11.68
N ILE A 77 5.95 15.10 -11.26
CA ILE A 77 6.37 15.08 -9.84
C ILE A 77 7.27 16.28 -9.58
N ASN A 78 7.02 17.01 -8.49
CA ASN A 78 7.82 18.17 -8.17
C ASN A 78 9.14 17.77 -7.49
N ILE A 79 10.16 18.59 -7.65
CA ILE A 79 11.46 18.37 -7.00
C ILE A 79 11.29 18.35 -5.48
N GLY A 80 11.83 17.32 -4.85
CA GLY A 80 11.79 17.13 -3.40
C GLY A 80 10.61 16.29 -2.89
N GLU A 81 9.66 15.92 -3.74
CA GLU A 81 8.64 14.94 -3.38
C GLU A 81 9.23 13.53 -3.37
N ARG A 82 8.78 12.71 -2.40
CA ARG A 82 9.22 11.32 -2.30
C ARG A 82 8.62 10.47 -3.40
N ILE A 83 9.43 9.60 -3.97
CA ILE A 83 9.03 8.68 -5.04
C ILE A 83 9.36 7.25 -4.61
N PHE A 84 8.40 6.36 -4.75
CA PHE A 84 8.53 4.96 -4.37
C PHE A 84 8.37 4.05 -5.57
N TYR A 85 9.34 3.19 -5.78
CA TYR A 85 9.27 2.11 -6.75
C TYR A 85 8.88 0.81 -6.05
N LEU A 86 7.82 0.17 -6.54
CA LEU A 86 7.30 -1.07 -5.97
C LEU A 86 8.07 -2.27 -6.52
N SER A 87 8.97 -2.79 -5.70
CA SER A 87 9.96 -3.81 -6.07
C SER A 87 10.13 -4.82 -4.93
N PRO A 88 10.25 -6.13 -5.23
CA PRO A 88 10.56 -7.13 -4.19
C PRO A 88 11.93 -6.93 -3.53
N LYS A 89 12.85 -6.18 -4.16
CA LYS A 89 14.17 -5.83 -3.61
C LYS A 89 14.09 -4.73 -2.54
N GLY A 90 12.98 -4.00 -2.47
CA GLY A 90 12.83 -2.82 -1.63
C GLY A 90 12.73 -3.13 -0.14
N LYS A 91 12.78 -2.06 0.67
CA LYS A 91 12.50 -2.13 2.09
C LYS A 91 11.08 -2.62 2.33
N LYS A 92 10.92 -3.56 3.26
CA LYS A 92 9.61 -4.14 3.57
C LYS A 92 8.65 -3.08 4.11
N PHE A 93 7.50 -2.95 3.45
CA PHE A 93 6.40 -2.09 3.87
C PHE A 93 5.76 -2.63 5.15
N ASP A 94 5.56 -1.78 6.12
CA ASP A 94 4.92 -2.10 7.39
C ASP A 94 4.00 -0.96 7.86
N GLN A 95 3.31 -1.16 8.98
CA GLN A 95 2.40 -0.18 9.56
C GLN A 95 3.11 1.12 9.97
N LYS A 96 4.39 1.05 10.34
CA LYS A 96 5.17 2.24 10.69
C LYS A 96 5.41 3.11 9.46
N ILE A 97 5.79 2.51 8.34
CA ILE A 97 5.95 3.23 7.07
C ILE A 97 4.61 3.82 6.62
N ALA A 98 3.49 3.07 6.73
CA ALA A 98 2.17 3.60 6.40
C ALA A 98 1.81 4.84 7.25
N LYS A 99 2.10 4.80 8.56
CA LYS A 99 1.89 5.95 9.48
C LYS A 99 2.80 7.15 9.16
N ASP A 100 3.96 6.93 8.62
CA ASP A 100 4.84 8.02 8.18
C ASP A 100 4.34 8.61 6.86
N LEU A 101 3.94 7.77 5.91
CA LEU A 101 3.45 8.22 4.61
C LEU A 101 2.12 8.96 4.68
N VAL A 102 1.25 8.65 5.63
CA VAL A 102 -0.02 9.39 5.81
C VAL A 102 0.18 10.87 6.16
N LYS A 103 1.36 11.26 6.63
CA LYS A 103 1.73 12.66 6.94
C LYS A 103 2.17 13.44 5.70
N GLU A 104 2.53 12.73 4.63
CA GLU A 104 2.96 13.33 3.37
C GLU A 104 1.78 13.96 2.63
N LYS A 105 2.02 15.10 2.00
CA LYS A 105 1.05 15.73 1.12
C LYS A 105 0.95 14.99 -0.21
N TYR A 106 2.09 14.53 -0.73
CA TYR A 106 2.21 13.83 -2.01
C TYR A 106 2.88 12.47 -1.81
N ILE A 107 2.30 11.46 -2.42
CA ILE A 107 2.83 10.09 -2.43
C ILE A 107 2.90 9.64 -3.88
N ASN A 108 4.10 9.45 -4.41
CA ASN A 108 4.31 9.09 -5.80
C ASN A 108 4.75 7.62 -5.89
N LEU A 109 3.97 6.78 -6.57
CA LEU A 109 4.19 5.35 -6.70
C LEU A 109 4.50 4.99 -8.14
N ILE A 110 5.64 4.34 -8.39
CA ILE A 110 5.99 3.75 -9.68
C ILE A 110 5.61 2.29 -9.67
N CYS A 111 4.69 1.92 -10.54
CA CYS A 111 4.28 0.53 -10.76
C CYS A 111 5.15 -0.05 -11.87
N GLY A 112 6.11 -0.90 -11.51
CA GLY A 112 6.97 -1.59 -12.46
C GLY A 112 6.26 -2.69 -13.20
N HIS A 113 6.73 -2.96 -14.40
CA HIS A 113 6.32 -4.05 -15.27
C HIS A 113 7.53 -4.81 -15.79
N PHE A 114 7.29 -5.93 -16.44
CA PHE A 114 8.33 -6.77 -17.06
C PHE A 114 9.36 -7.25 -16.00
N GLU A 115 10.65 -7.13 -16.31
CA GLU A 115 11.76 -7.44 -15.37
C GLU A 115 12.11 -6.26 -14.46
N GLY A 116 11.40 -5.14 -14.57
CA GLY A 116 11.57 -3.95 -13.74
C GLY A 116 11.98 -2.69 -14.51
N ILE A 117 12.76 -1.83 -13.86
CA ILE A 117 13.23 -0.56 -14.38
C ILE A 117 14.76 -0.53 -14.48
N ASP A 118 15.30 0.34 -15.31
CA ASP A 118 16.75 0.55 -15.38
C ASP A 118 17.28 1.08 -14.05
N GLU A 119 18.31 0.44 -13.51
CA GLU A 119 18.87 0.72 -12.17
C GLU A 119 19.37 2.17 -12.02
N ARG A 120 19.82 2.80 -13.11
CA ARG A 120 20.35 4.17 -13.09
C ARG A 120 19.30 5.21 -12.67
N ILE A 121 18.01 4.94 -12.90
CA ILE A 121 16.96 5.90 -12.56
C ILE A 121 16.72 5.99 -11.05
N LEU A 122 16.95 4.91 -10.31
CA LEU A 122 16.79 4.90 -8.86
C LEU A 122 17.63 5.98 -8.19
N SER A 123 18.92 6.04 -8.54
CA SER A 123 19.86 7.03 -7.99
C SER A 123 19.66 8.43 -8.55
N THR A 124 19.39 8.54 -9.88
CA THR A 124 19.28 9.86 -10.54
C THR A 124 18.01 10.63 -10.19
N ARG A 125 16.97 9.94 -9.68
CA ARG A 125 15.70 10.55 -9.24
C ARG A 125 15.40 10.32 -7.77
N ASN A 126 16.38 9.82 -7.00
CA ASN A 126 16.25 9.54 -5.58
C ASN A 126 15.00 8.71 -5.25
N ILE A 127 14.81 7.61 -5.97
CA ILE A 127 13.66 6.73 -5.85
C ILE A 127 13.92 5.72 -4.73
N GLU A 128 12.99 5.61 -3.81
CA GLU A 128 13.02 4.62 -2.74
C GLU A 128 12.34 3.32 -3.20
N GLU A 129 13.00 2.16 -3.04
CA GLU A 129 12.37 0.87 -3.30
C GLU A 129 11.58 0.38 -2.09
N ILE A 130 10.34 -0.06 -2.32
CA ILE A 130 9.46 -0.64 -1.29
C ILE A 130 8.93 -1.99 -1.74
N SER A 131 9.01 -3.00 -0.84
CA SER A 131 8.46 -4.34 -1.02
C SER A 131 7.24 -4.56 -0.14
N ILE A 132 6.18 -5.14 -0.67
CA ILE A 132 5.01 -5.57 0.12
C ILE A 132 5.13 -7.02 0.63
N GLY A 133 6.22 -7.71 0.32
CA GLY A 133 6.48 -9.08 0.76
C GLY A 133 7.37 -9.86 -0.20
N ASP A 134 7.77 -11.05 0.24
CA ASP A 134 8.71 -11.93 -0.47
C ASP A 134 7.96 -12.83 -1.48
N PHE A 135 7.35 -12.21 -2.48
CA PHE A 135 6.65 -12.87 -3.57
C PHE A 135 6.66 -11.99 -4.83
N ILE A 136 6.43 -12.62 -5.99
CA ILE A 136 6.43 -11.92 -7.28
C ILE A 136 5.01 -11.68 -7.76
N LEU A 137 4.76 -10.46 -8.24
CA LEU A 137 3.52 -10.04 -8.88
C LEU A 137 3.77 -9.79 -10.37
N SER A 138 2.71 -9.83 -11.17
CA SER A 138 2.77 -9.53 -12.61
C SER A 138 3.04 -8.06 -12.94
N GLY A 139 2.80 -7.17 -11.95
CA GLY A 139 2.99 -5.72 -12.07
C GLY A 139 2.87 -5.03 -10.71
N GLY A 140 3.32 -3.79 -10.63
CA GLY A 140 3.35 -3.00 -9.41
C GLY A 140 1.98 -2.49 -8.95
N GLU A 141 0.95 -2.52 -9.79
CA GLU A 141 -0.37 -1.96 -9.49
C GLU A 141 -1.02 -2.63 -8.28
N THR A 142 -0.92 -3.96 -8.19
CA THR A 142 -1.46 -4.71 -7.03
C THR A 142 -0.73 -4.32 -5.75
N ALA A 143 0.60 -4.12 -5.80
CA ALA A 143 1.36 -3.62 -4.67
C ALA A 143 0.96 -2.18 -4.30
N ALA A 144 0.70 -1.33 -5.30
CA ALA A 144 0.19 0.02 -5.08
C ALA A 144 -1.16 0.01 -4.36
N PHE A 145 -2.09 -0.90 -4.73
CA PHE A 145 -3.35 -1.04 -4.00
C PHE A 145 -3.16 -1.35 -2.52
N VAL A 146 -2.28 -2.29 -2.20
CA VAL A 146 -1.99 -2.65 -0.80
C VAL A 146 -1.45 -1.45 -0.02
N MET A 147 -0.53 -0.69 -0.60
CA MET A 147 0.02 0.51 0.03
C MET A 147 -1.03 1.61 0.19
N ILE A 148 -1.76 1.92 -0.89
CA ILE A 148 -2.81 2.95 -0.89
C ILE A 148 -3.89 2.61 0.14
N ASP A 149 -4.39 1.38 0.17
CA ASP A 149 -5.37 0.92 1.15
C ASP A 149 -4.85 1.14 2.58
N SER A 150 -3.63 0.67 2.86
CA SER A 150 -3.01 0.78 4.18
C SER A 150 -2.82 2.23 4.64
N ILE A 151 -2.54 3.15 3.72
CA ILE A 151 -2.35 4.59 4.00
C ILE A 151 -3.71 5.28 4.16
N LEU A 152 -4.63 5.09 3.22
CA LEU A 152 -5.90 5.80 3.19
C LEU A 152 -6.76 5.51 4.41
N ARG A 153 -6.75 4.28 4.93
CA ARG A 153 -7.49 3.95 6.15
C ARG A 153 -6.98 4.70 7.39
N LEU A 154 -5.76 5.22 7.37
CA LEU A 154 -5.19 6.03 8.45
C LEU A 154 -5.60 7.51 8.36
N LEU A 155 -6.04 7.99 7.20
CA LEU A 155 -6.49 9.37 7.04
C LEU A 155 -7.72 9.65 7.91
N PRO A 156 -7.76 10.82 8.59
CA PRO A 156 -8.94 11.24 9.33
C PRO A 156 -10.18 11.32 8.42
N GLY A 157 -11.31 10.79 8.91
CA GLY A 157 -12.59 10.83 8.19
C GLY A 157 -12.77 9.79 7.08
N VAL A 158 -11.80 8.93 6.81
CA VAL A 158 -11.93 7.78 5.89
C VAL A 158 -12.64 6.64 6.59
N ILE A 159 -12.18 6.20 7.75
CA ILE A 159 -12.87 5.21 8.59
C ILE A 159 -13.79 5.95 9.56
N GLY A 160 -15.05 5.55 9.63
CA GLY A 160 -16.08 6.25 10.42
C GLY A 160 -15.93 6.17 11.93
N ASN A 161 -15.22 5.17 12.46
CA ASN A 161 -14.98 5.01 13.91
C ASN A 161 -13.47 5.02 14.18
N GLU A 162 -12.94 6.15 14.63
CA GLU A 162 -11.53 6.28 15.00
C GLU A 162 -11.14 5.46 16.24
N MET A 163 -12.11 5.13 17.10
CA MET A 163 -11.86 4.29 18.26
C MET A 163 -11.49 2.86 17.88
N SER A 164 -11.99 2.35 16.74
CA SER A 164 -11.67 1.01 16.27
C SER A 164 -10.20 0.83 15.88
N LYS A 165 -9.50 1.92 15.56
CA LYS A 165 -8.07 1.88 15.19
C LYS A 165 -7.15 1.57 16.39
N LYS A 166 -7.59 1.87 17.63
CA LYS A 166 -6.74 1.73 18.83
C LYS A 166 -6.44 0.28 19.22
N ASP A 167 -7.34 -0.62 18.87
CA ASP A 167 -7.22 -2.04 19.20
C ASP A 167 -6.74 -2.90 18.02
N GLU A 168 -6.44 -2.28 16.86
CA GLU A 168 -5.98 -3.01 15.69
C GLU A 168 -4.55 -3.55 15.84
N SER A 169 -4.26 -4.60 15.09
CA SER A 169 -2.90 -5.17 15.00
C SER A 169 -1.87 -4.11 14.66
N PHE A 170 -0.71 -4.19 15.30
CA PHE A 170 0.44 -3.29 15.13
C PHE A 170 0.34 -1.88 15.76
N GLU A 171 -0.77 -1.52 16.42
CA GLU A 171 -0.84 -0.23 17.13
C GLU A 171 0.15 -0.17 18.30
N ASN A 172 0.24 -1.23 19.10
CA ASN A 172 1.16 -1.37 20.23
C ASN A 172 2.20 -2.47 19.98
N SER A 173 2.59 -2.71 18.72
CA SER A 173 3.49 -3.80 18.32
C SER A 173 2.95 -5.21 18.61
N LEU A 174 1.67 -5.31 18.95
CA LEU A 174 0.97 -6.57 19.20
C LEU A 174 0.01 -6.89 18.05
N LEU A 175 -0.26 -8.18 17.86
CA LEU A 175 -1.38 -8.64 17.05
C LEU A 175 -2.67 -8.49 17.83
N GLU A 176 -3.78 -8.25 17.13
CA GLU A 176 -5.10 -8.14 17.73
C GLU A 176 -5.54 -9.47 18.40
N TYR A 177 -6.24 -9.36 19.50
CA TYR A 177 -6.84 -10.49 20.21
C TYR A 177 -7.96 -11.14 19.40
N PRO A 178 -8.34 -12.41 19.68
CA PRO A 178 -9.42 -13.09 18.97
C PRO A 178 -10.77 -12.44 19.26
N GLN A 179 -11.53 -12.19 18.20
CA GLN A 179 -12.85 -11.58 18.24
C GLN A 179 -13.95 -12.64 18.21
N TYR A 180 -15.05 -12.39 18.92
CA TYR A 180 -16.21 -13.28 19.01
C TYR A 180 -17.50 -12.50 18.75
N THR A 181 -18.45 -13.15 18.08
CA THR A 181 -19.79 -12.61 17.81
C THR A 181 -20.87 -13.68 18.01
N LYS A 182 -22.12 -13.34 17.80
CA LYS A 182 -23.26 -14.27 17.87
C LYS A 182 -23.16 -15.36 16.79
N PRO A 183 -23.65 -16.59 17.06
CA PRO A 183 -24.30 -17.03 18.28
C PRO A 183 -23.33 -17.32 19.44
N LEU A 184 -23.84 -17.39 20.69
CA LEU A 184 -23.05 -17.67 21.90
C LEU A 184 -22.32 -19.01 21.83
N ILE A 185 -22.97 -20.03 21.30
CA ILE A 185 -22.40 -21.36 21.06
C ILE A 185 -22.47 -21.64 19.55
N TRP A 186 -21.33 -21.95 18.95
CA TRP A 186 -21.25 -22.38 17.57
C TRP A 186 -20.33 -23.59 17.46
N ASP A 187 -20.80 -24.63 16.81
CA ASP A 187 -20.09 -25.91 16.62
C ASP A 187 -19.48 -26.46 17.94
N LYS A 188 -20.33 -26.52 18.99
CA LYS A 188 -19.96 -26.97 20.35
C LYS A 188 -18.87 -26.13 21.05
N LYS A 189 -18.50 -24.97 20.52
CA LYS A 189 -17.57 -24.02 21.11
C LYS A 189 -18.31 -22.79 21.59
N SER A 190 -18.08 -22.40 22.84
CA SER A 190 -18.68 -21.20 23.45
C SER A 190 -17.76 -19.99 23.35
N VAL A 191 -18.36 -18.82 23.41
CA VAL A 191 -17.62 -17.57 23.65
C VAL A 191 -17.02 -17.65 25.07
N PRO A 192 -15.77 -17.19 25.29
CA PRO A 192 -15.15 -17.16 26.62
C PRO A 192 -15.99 -16.39 27.63
N ASP A 193 -16.21 -16.97 28.82
CA ASP A 193 -17.08 -16.41 29.85
C ASP A 193 -16.67 -15.01 30.30
N VAL A 194 -15.38 -14.70 30.31
CA VAL A 194 -14.86 -13.37 30.63
C VAL A 194 -15.45 -12.28 29.75
N LEU A 195 -15.71 -12.57 28.46
CA LEU A 195 -16.29 -11.61 27.50
C LEU A 195 -17.79 -11.37 27.76
N LEU A 196 -18.44 -12.25 28.54
CA LEU A 196 -19.86 -12.18 28.91
C LEU A 196 -20.06 -11.56 30.28
N SER A 197 -18.97 -11.38 31.05
CA SER A 197 -19.04 -10.98 32.46
C SER A 197 -19.50 -9.53 32.69
N GLY A 198 -19.40 -8.65 31.68
CA GLY A 198 -19.61 -7.21 31.87
C GLY A 198 -18.49 -6.49 32.64
N ASP A 199 -17.50 -7.23 33.15
CA ASP A 199 -16.33 -6.66 33.86
C ASP A 199 -15.30 -6.15 32.87
N HIS A 200 -15.37 -4.85 32.59
CA HIS A 200 -14.49 -4.20 31.60
C HIS A 200 -13.00 -4.33 31.93
N ALA A 201 -12.62 -4.40 33.21
CA ALA A 201 -11.23 -4.57 33.61
C ALA A 201 -10.73 -5.96 33.24
N LYS A 202 -11.47 -7.02 33.65
CA LYS A 202 -11.12 -8.40 33.29
C LYS A 202 -11.14 -8.65 31.79
N ILE A 203 -12.08 -8.05 31.06
CA ILE A 203 -12.15 -8.14 29.60
C ILE A 203 -10.88 -7.52 28.97
N LYS A 204 -10.45 -6.35 29.44
CA LYS A 204 -9.25 -5.68 28.97
C LYS A 204 -7.99 -6.52 29.22
N ASP A 205 -7.84 -7.05 30.42
CA ASP A 205 -6.68 -7.89 30.79
C ASP A 205 -6.64 -9.18 29.97
N TRP A 206 -7.79 -9.81 29.76
CA TRP A 206 -7.90 -10.98 28.90
C TRP A 206 -7.50 -10.67 27.46
N ARG A 207 -8.00 -9.56 26.88
CA ARG A 207 -7.64 -9.12 25.52
C ARG A 207 -6.14 -8.91 25.38
N LEU A 208 -5.53 -8.23 26.34
CA LEU A 208 -4.07 -8.00 26.34
C LEU A 208 -3.31 -9.32 26.38
N SER A 209 -3.66 -10.22 27.29
CA SER A 209 -3.01 -11.53 27.42
C SER A 209 -3.13 -12.37 26.14
N GLN A 210 -4.27 -12.32 25.45
CA GLN A 210 -4.45 -12.99 24.16
C GLN A 210 -3.61 -12.36 23.05
N SER A 211 -3.54 -11.04 22.99
CA SER A 211 -2.68 -10.32 22.02
C SER A 211 -1.20 -10.67 22.22
N GLU A 212 -0.72 -10.71 23.45
CA GLU A 212 0.64 -11.10 23.79
C GLU A 212 0.94 -12.56 23.41
N ALA A 213 0.02 -13.47 23.72
CA ALA A 213 0.16 -14.88 23.40
C ALA A 213 0.23 -15.10 21.87
N ILE A 214 -0.68 -14.53 21.11
CA ILE A 214 -0.72 -14.63 19.65
C ILE A 214 0.53 -14.00 19.01
N THR A 215 0.96 -12.86 19.55
CA THR A 215 2.15 -12.18 19.03
C THR A 215 3.42 -13.02 19.25
N ARG A 216 3.58 -13.63 20.44
CA ARG A 216 4.70 -14.52 20.76
C ARG A 216 4.72 -15.76 19.89
N ASP A 217 3.56 -16.33 19.56
CA ASP A 217 3.44 -17.52 18.73
C ASP A 217 3.74 -17.26 17.24
N ARG A 218 3.46 -16.08 16.75
CA ARG A 218 3.52 -15.77 15.29
C ARG A 218 4.62 -14.79 14.87
N ARG A 219 5.33 -14.21 15.82
CA ARG A 219 6.37 -13.18 15.60
C ARG A 219 7.63 -13.43 16.41
#